data_fa0cf023ab0e608be09f1f706efdcbb0
#
_entry.id   fa0cf023ab0e608be09f1f706efdcbb0
#
_cell.length_a   1.000
_cell.length_b   1.000
_cell.length_c   1.000
_cell.angle_alpha   90.00
_cell.angle_beta   90.00
_cell.angle_gamma   90.00
#
_symmetry.space_group_name_H-M   'P 1'
#
loop_
_entity.id
_entity.type
_entity.pdbx_description
1 polymer ?
#
loop_
_entity_poly.entity_id
_entity_poly.type
_entity_poly.pdbx_seq_one_letter_code
_entity_poly.pdbx_strand_id
1 'polypeptide(L)'
;MKSDMRYIELNGVHRDEYLITFEDIDPNYRLSLTSALAYFQNSVAAFMTDRHIAAFDIRPEGFLWVISEISMKLSEKSPLWREKLVSEVKVSELTSTRAYFDFRLMRENGEEYASGTGIWSPVSLATGRPVQ
;
A
#
# COMPACT_ATOMS: atom_id res chain seq x y z
N MET A 1 1.45 6.00 -19.90
CA MET A 1 2.51 5.23 -19.21
C MET A 1 3.16 4.30 -20.21
N LYS A 2 4.44 4.32 -20.23
CA LYS A 2 5.12 3.25 -20.93
C LYS A 2 4.82 1.97 -20.19
N SER A 3 4.47 0.93 -20.93
CA SER A 3 3.98 -0.31 -20.35
C SER A 3 5.04 -1.09 -19.54
N ASP A 4 6.30 -0.69 -19.64
CA ASP A 4 7.38 -1.40 -18.95
C ASP A 4 7.78 -0.69 -17.68
N MET A 5 7.33 -1.22 -16.55
CA MET A 5 7.62 -0.67 -15.22
C MET A 5 9.10 -0.73 -14.85
N ARG A 6 9.94 -1.48 -15.55
CA ARG A 6 11.37 -1.57 -15.27
C ARG A 6 12.10 -0.23 -15.45
N TYR A 7 11.51 0.68 -16.21
CA TYR A 7 12.09 2.01 -16.43
C TYR A 7 11.64 3.05 -15.42
N ILE A 8 10.79 2.66 -14.47
CA ILE A 8 10.28 3.55 -13.43
C ILE A 8 11.18 3.42 -12.20
N GLU A 9 11.61 4.57 -11.67
CA GLU A 9 12.42 4.60 -10.46
C GLU A 9 11.55 4.23 -9.25
N LEU A 10 11.72 3.01 -8.72
CA LEU A 10 10.94 2.50 -7.60
C LEU A 10 11.77 2.24 -6.35
N ASN A 11 12.97 2.82 -6.27
CA ASN A 11 13.80 2.70 -5.09
C ASN A 11 13.26 3.55 -3.95
N GLY A 12 13.68 3.21 -2.75
CA GLY A 12 13.41 3.97 -1.57
C GLY A 12 12.19 3.48 -0.81
N VAL A 13 12.01 4.10 0.34
CA VAL A 13 10.93 3.80 1.28
C VAL A 13 10.04 5.03 1.37
N HIS A 14 8.73 4.81 1.27
CA HIS A 14 7.76 5.86 1.51
C HIS A 14 7.23 5.72 2.93
N ARG A 15 7.23 6.81 3.69
CA ARG A 15 6.72 6.83 5.07
C ARG A 15 5.53 7.77 5.17
N ASP A 16 4.52 7.31 5.91
CA ASP A 16 3.36 8.11 6.26
C ASP A 16 3.12 8.04 7.75
N GLU A 17 2.48 9.08 8.28
CA GLU A 17 1.99 9.08 9.66
C GLU A 17 0.48 8.95 9.65
N TYR A 18 -0.05 8.14 10.57
CA TYR A 18 -1.48 7.95 10.74
C TYR A 18 -1.86 8.20 12.19
N LEU A 19 -2.84 9.07 12.40
CA LEU A 19 -3.49 9.20 13.69
C LEU A 19 -4.71 8.29 13.67
N ILE A 20 -4.81 7.38 14.62
CA ILE A 20 -5.98 6.51 14.71
C ILE A 20 -7.17 7.34 15.14
N THR A 21 -8.13 7.49 14.24
CA THR A 21 -9.35 8.26 14.46
C THR A 21 -10.50 7.33 14.88
N PHE A 22 -11.62 7.93 15.23
CA PHE A 22 -12.80 7.18 15.64
C PHE A 22 -13.30 6.22 14.55
N GLU A 23 -13.14 6.57 13.28
CA GLU A 23 -13.51 5.72 12.15
C GLU A 23 -12.68 4.44 12.06
N ASP A 24 -11.48 4.45 12.63
CA ASP A 24 -10.50 3.39 12.47
C ASP A 24 -10.59 2.31 13.53
N ILE A 25 -11.46 2.46 14.52
CA ILE A 25 -11.45 1.60 15.69
C ILE A 25 -12.59 0.59 15.69
N ASP A 26 -12.34 -0.53 16.38
CA ASP A 26 -13.34 -1.53 16.70
C ASP A 26 -14.08 -1.16 18.02
N PRO A 27 -15.06 -1.97 18.47
CA PRO A 27 -15.78 -1.68 19.73
C PRO A 27 -14.89 -1.63 20.98
N ASN A 28 -13.67 -2.13 20.91
CA ASN A 28 -12.70 -2.11 22.01
C ASN A 28 -11.76 -0.92 21.93
N TYR A 29 -12.07 0.06 21.07
CA TYR A 29 -11.25 1.27 20.84
C TYR A 29 -9.86 0.96 20.29
N ARG A 30 -9.70 -0.15 19.60
CA ARG A 30 -8.45 -0.58 18.99
C ARG A 30 -8.54 -0.51 17.47
N LEU A 31 -7.39 -0.35 16.82
CA LEU A 31 -7.33 -0.28 15.36
C LEU A 31 -7.97 -1.51 14.75
N SER A 32 -8.91 -1.29 13.83
CA SER A 32 -9.58 -2.38 13.12
C SER A 32 -8.68 -2.94 12.01
N LEU A 33 -8.91 -4.21 11.65
CA LEU A 33 -8.20 -4.82 10.52
C LEU A 33 -8.48 -4.06 9.22
N THR A 34 -9.72 -3.65 9.02
CA THR A 34 -10.11 -2.89 7.82
C THR A 34 -9.30 -1.61 7.69
N SER A 35 -9.11 -0.87 8.78
CA SER A 35 -8.33 0.36 8.74
C SER A 35 -6.84 0.09 8.56
N ALA A 36 -6.30 -0.97 9.17
CA ALA A 36 -4.91 -1.36 8.94
C ALA A 36 -4.65 -1.67 7.47
N LEU A 37 -5.56 -2.38 6.82
CA LEU A 37 -5.49 -2.67 5.38
C LEU A 37 -5.61 -1.39 4.55
N ALA A 38 -6.50 -0.47 4.95
CA ALA A 38 -6.64 0.82 4.28
C ALA A 38 -5.36 1.65 4.37
N TYR A 39 -4.68 1.62 5.50
CA TYR A 39 -3.38 2.30 5.66
C TYR A 39 -2.35 1.75 4.68
N PHE A 40 -2.31 0.43 4.51
CA PHE A 40 -1.42 -0.18 3.53
C PHE A 40 -1.74 0.32 2.11
N GLN A 41 -2.99 0.26 1.72
CA GLN A 41 -3.41 0.70 0.38
C GLN A 41 -3.14 2.19 0.17
N ASN A 42 -3.42 3.02 1.17
CA ASN A 42 -3.15 4.46 1.09
C ASN A 42 -1.65 4.75 0.96
N SER A 43 -0.82 4.00 1.69
CA SER A 43 0.63 4.18 1.61
C SER A 43 1.19 3.79 0.26
N VAL A 44 0.67 2.72 -0.34
CA VAL A 44 1.04 2.33 -1.72
C VAL A 44 0.58 3.39 -2.71
N ALA A 45 -0.63 3.91 -2.56
CA ALA A 45 -1.14 4.96 -3.44
C ALA A 45 -0.28 6.23 -3.35
N ALA A 46 0.17 6.60 -2.16
CA ALA A 46 1.05 7.75 -1.97
C ALA A 46 2.43 7.50 -2.58
N PHE A 47 2.98 6.31 -2.40
CA PHE A 47 4.23 5.89 -3.06
C PHE A 47 4.13 6.05 -4.58
N MET A 48 3.04 5.56 -5.15
CA MET A 48 2.79 5.64 -6.59
C MET A 48 2.56 7.08 -7.06
N THR A 49 1.88 7.88 -6.26
CA THR A 49 1.63 9.30 -6.56
C THR A 49 2.95 10.06 -6.69
N ASP A 50 3.87 9.84 -5.76
CA ASP A 50 5.18 10.49 -5.79
C ASP A 50 5.98 10.14 -7.05
N ARG A 51 5.70 9.00 -7.66
CA ARG A 51 6.39 8.51 -8.84
C ARG A 51 5.57 8.66 -10.13
N HIS A 52 4.45 9.38 -10.05
CA HIS A 52 3.56 9.66 -11.18
C HIS A 52 3.03 8.42 -11.88
N ILE A 53 2.74 7.37 -11.10
CA ILE A 53 2.16 6.12 -11.61
C ILE A 53 0.90 5.69 -10.85
N ALA A 54 0.30 6.61 -10.08
CA ALA A 54 -0.96 6.33 -9.39
C ALA A 54 -2.11 6.20 -10.39
N ALA A 55 -3.29 5.85 -9.90
CA ALA A 55 -4.47 5.61 -10.74
C ALA A 55 -4.77 6.76 -11.70
N PHE A 56 -4.68 8.02 -11.23
CA PHE A 56 -4.90 9.18 -12.08
C PHE A 56 -3.87 9.31 -13.19
N ASP A 57 -2.65 8.87 -12.94
CA ASP A 57 -1.55 9.03 -13.89
C ASP A 57 -1.62 8.01 -15.02
N ILE A 58 -2.06 6.79 -14.73
CA ILE A 58 -2.07 5.71 -15.72
C ILE A 58 -3.41 5.49 -16.43
N ARG A 59 -4.51 5.97 -15.84
CA ARG A 59 -5.83 5.82 -16.44
C ARG A 59 -5.96 6.49 -17.81
N PRO A 60 -5.44 7.73 -18.02
CA PRO A 60 -5.48 8.33 -19.36
C PRO A 60 -4.75 7.53 -20.42
N GLU A 61 -3.80 6.70 -20.03
CA GLU A 61 -3.05 5.83 -20.93
C GLU A 61 -3.70 4.45 -21.12
N GLY A 62 -4.87 4.24 -20.53
CA GLY A 62 -5.64 3.02 -20.72
C GLY A 62 -5.34 1.91 -19.73
N PHE A 63 -4.82 2.24 -18.56
CA PHE A 63 -4.46 1.25 -17.53
C PHE A 63 -5.13 1.55 -16.21
N LEU A 64 -5.27 0.49 -15.39
CA LEU A 64 -5.64 0.65 -13.99
C LEU A 64 -4.88 -0.37 -13.15
N TRP A 65 -4.63 -0.01 -11.88
CA TRP A 65 -4.00 -0.93 -10.93
C TRP A 65 -5.05 -1.85 -10.33
N VAL A 66 -4.71 -3.13 -10.25
CA VAL A 66 -5.52 -4.13 -9.56
C VAL A 66 -4.66 -4.75 -8.46
N ILE A 67 -5.23 -4.88 -7.28
CA ILE A 67 -4.60 -5.59 -6.17
C ILE A 67 -4.95 -7.06 -6.35
N SER A 68 -3.94 -7.87 -6.71
CA SER A 68 -4.14 -9.29 -6.95
C SER A 68 -4.15 -10.08 -5.65
N GLU A 69 -3.36 -9.63 -4.68
CA GLU A 69 -3.20 -10.31 -3.41
C GLU A 69 -2.71 -9.31 -2.38
N ILE A 70 -3.19 -9.46 -1.16
CA ILE A 70 -2.69 -8.71 -0.03
C ILE A 70 -2.74 -9.61 1.20
N SER A 71 -1.66 -9.64 1.96
CA SER A 71 -1.59 -10.37 3.21
C SER A 71 -0.96 -9.52 4.29
N MET A 72 -1.40 -9.72 5.51
CA MET A 72 -0.93 -8.92 6.64
C MET A 72 -0.82 -9.79 7.88
N LYS A 73 0.28 -9.62 8.59
CA LYS A 73 0.54 -10.27 9.87
C LYS A 73 0.42 -9.22 10.96
N LEU A 74 -0.41 -9.49 11.94
CA LEU A 74 -0.68 -8.55 13.03
C LEU A 74 -0.13 -9.09 14.35
N SER A 75 0.41 -8.19 15.15
CA SER A 75 0.77 -8.50 16.52
C SER A 75 -0.50 -8.49 17.38
N GLU A 76 -0.45 -9.17 18.53
CA GLU A 76 -1.59 -9.27 19.45
C GLU A 76 -1.96 -7.94 20.09
N LYS A 77 -1.00 -7.04 20.24
CA LYS A 77 -1.23 -5.73 20.87
C LYS A 77 -1.63 -4.70 19.83
N SER A 78 -2.90 -4.67 19.52
CA SER A 78 -3.46 -3.69 18.61
C SER A 78 -3.36 -2.27 19.19
N PRO A 79 -2.98 -1.27 18.38
CA PRO A 79 -2.94 0.12 18.84
C PRO A 79 -4.33 0.64 19.20
N LEU A 80 -4.33 1.58 20.13
CA LEU A 80 -5.54 2.20 20.66
C LEU A 80 -5.89 3.46 19.89
N TRP A 81 -7.15 3.85 19.98
CA TRP A 81 -7.66 5.14 19.51
C TRP A 81 -6.73 6.26 19.99
N ARG A 82 -6.43 7.21 19.09
CA ARG A 82 -5.56 8.37 19.31
C ARG A 82 -4.06 8.10 19.27
N GLU A 83 -3.63 6.84 19.18
CA GLU A 83 -2.22 6.59 18.94
C GLU A 83 -1.82 7.06 17.54
N LYS A 84 -0.58 7.49 17.41
CA LYS A 84 0.03 7.77 16.11
C LYS A 84 0.84 6.57 15.66
N LEU A 85 0.72 6.25 14.39
CA LEU A 85 1.46 5.16 13.78
C LEU A 85 2.29 5.70 12.63
N VAL A 86 3.37 5.00 12.32
CA VAL A 86 4.20 5.28 11.16
C VAL A 86 4.16 4.07 10.25
N SER A 87 3.87 4.29 8.97
CA SER A 87 3.94 3.25 7.97
C SER A 87 5.19 3.39 7.14
N GLU A 88 5.70 2.26 6.67
CA GLU A 88 6.75 2.20 5.65
C GLU A 88 6.31 1.26 4.55
N VAL A 89 6.48 1.70 3.32
CA VAL A 89 6.17 0.93 2.11
C VAL A 89 7.39 0.98 1.19
N LYS A 90 7.73 -0.15 0.62
CA LYS A 90 8.77 -0.24 -0.41
C LYS A 90 8.42 -1.34 -1.40
N VAL A 91 8.98 -1.24 -2.61
CA VAL A 91 8.89 -2.31 -3.60
C VAL A 91 9.95 -3.35 -3.26
N SER A 92 9.52 -4.59 -3.05
CA SER A 92 10.43 -5.71 -2.78
C SER A 92 10.83 -6.44 -4.06
N GLU A 93 9.96 -6.44 -5.05
CA GLU A 93 10.21 -7.07 -6.34
C GLU A 93 9.39 -6.39 -7.41
N LEU A 94 9.95 -6.28 -8.60
CA LEU A 94 9.27 -5.73 -9.76
C LEU A 94 9.48 -6.65 -10.95
N THR A 95 8.38 -7.10 -11.55
CA THR A 95 8.40 -7.84 -12.81
C THR A 95 7.77 -6.98 -13.91
N SER A 96 7.73 -7.46 -15.14
CA SER A 96 7.08 -6.73 -16.24
C SER A 96 5.58 -6.58 -16.06
N THR A 97 4.96 -7.38 -15.18
CA THR A 97 3.50 -7.42 -15.01
C THR A 97 3.04 -7.21 -13.57
N ARG A 98 3.95 -7.15 -12.59
CA ARG A 98 3.58 -7.06 -11.17
C ARG A 98 4.56 -6.22 -10.39
N ALA A 99 4.03 -5.49 -9.41
CA ALA A 99 4.81 -4.82 -8.39
C ALA A 99 4.48 -5.44 -7.03
N TYR A 100 5.51 -5.88 -6.33
CA TYR A 100 5.40 -6.48 -5.00
C TYR A 100 5.79 -5.44 -3.98
N PHE A 101 4.89 -5.14 -3.06
CA PHE A 101 5.13 -4.15 -2.02
C PHE A 101 5.24 -4.81 -0.65
N ASP A 102 6.20 -4.35 0.12
CA ASP A 102 6.31 -4.68 1.55
C ASP A 102 5.83 -3.49 2.36
N PHE A 103 5.09 -3.78 3.42
CA PHE A 103 4.50 -2.79 4.31
C PHE A 103 4.84 -3.11 5.76
N ARG A 104 5.13 -2.05 6.52
CA ARG A 104 5.27 -2.14 7.97
C ARG A 104 4.47 -1.02 8.61
N LEU A 105 3.82 -1.33 9.70
CA LEU A 105 3.08 -0.37 10.50
C LEU A 105 3.61 -0.41 11.93
N MET A 106 4.11 0.71 12.41
CA MET A 106 4.85 0.79 13.65
C MET A 106 4.27 1.86 14.56
N ARG A 107 4.41 1.65 15.87
CA ARG A 107 4.17 2.69 16.85
C ARG A 107 5.30 3.73 16.79
N GLU A 108 5.08 4.88 17.38
CA GLU A 108 6.09 5.94 17.41
C GLU A 108 7.41 5.51 18.06
N ASN A 109 7.35 4.56 19.00
CA ASN A 109 8.55 4.03 19.65
C ASN A 109 9.32 3.01 18.78
N GLY A 110 8.85 2.74 17.56
CA GLY A 110 9.48 1.79 16.66
C GLY A 110 8.98 0.36 16.78
N GLU A 111 8.10 0.07 17.74
CA GLU A 111 7.53 -1.27 17.91
C GLU A 111 6.61 -1.59 16.72
N GLU A 112 6.89 -2.68 16.02
CA GLU A 112 6.10 -3.09 14.87
C GLU A 112 4.78 -3.72 15.34
N TYR A 113 3.68 -3.19 14.81
CA TYR A 113 2.36 -3.78 15.03
C TYR A 113 1.98 -4.72 13.89
N ALA A 114 2.26 -4.33 12.66
CA ALA A 114 1.84 -5.10 11.49
C ALA A 114 2.93 -5.10 10.43
N SER A 115 2.97 -6.19 9.68
CA SER A 115 3.77 -6.28 8.46
C SER A 115 2.96 -6.98 7.40
N GLY A 116 3.19 -6.64 6.14
CA GLY A 116 2.42 -7.23 5.06
C GLY A 116 3.12 -7.16 3.73
N THR A 117 2.56 -7.91 2.80
CA THR A 117 2.97 -7.90 1.41
C THR A 117 1.73 -7.79 0.54
N GLY A 118 1.88 -7.17 -0.61
CA GLY A 118 0.80 -7.07 -1.57
C GLY A 118 1.33 -7.08 -2.98
N ILE A 119 0.47 -7.48 -3.91
CA ILE A 119 0.80 -7.55 -5.32
C ILE A 119 -0.15 -6.65 -6.09
N TRP A 120 0.41 -5.69 -6.79
CA TRP A 120 -0.32 -4.78 -7.67
C TRP A 120 0.04 -5.09 -9.11
N SER A 121 -0.96 -5.16 -9.98
CA SER A 121 -0.78 -5.45 -11.40
C SER A 121 -1.47 -4.39 -12.25
N PRO A 122 -0.79 -3.83 -13.26
CA PRO A 122 -1.47 -2.96 -14.21
C PRO A 122 -2.30 -3.80 -15.16
N VAL A 123 -3.55 -3.38 -15.37
CA VAL A 123 -4.51 -4.07 -16.21
C VAL A 123 -4.92 -3.12 -17.31
N SER A 124 -4.99 -3.62 -18.53
CA SER A 124 -5.48 -2.84 -19.68
C SER A 124 -6.99 -2.63 -19.58
N LEU A 125 -7.44 -1.39 -19.67
CA LEU A 125 -8.88 -1.09 -19.71
C LEU A 125 -9.54 -1.64 -20.98
N ALA A 126 -8.79 -1.74 -22.08
CA ALA A 126 -9.33 -2.24 -23.34
C ALA A 126 -9.60 -3.73 -23.30
N THR A 127 -8.73 -4.52 -22.65
CA THR A 127 -8.84 -5.98 -22.66
C THR A 127 -9.31 -6.56 -21.35
N GLY A 128 -9.19 -5.81 -20.25
CA GLY A 128 -9.45 -6.30 -18.90
C GLY A 128 -8.41 -7.30 -18.41
N ARG A 129 -7.27 -7.38 -19.08
CA ARG A 129 -6.22 -8.35 -18.78
C ARG A 129 -4.94 -7.67 -18.31
N PRO A 130 -4.09 -8.40 -17.57
CA PRO A 130 -2.81 -7.87 -17.16
C PRO A 130 -1.98 -7.40 -18.35
N VAL A 131 -1.23 -6.34 -18.15
CA VAL A 131 -0.29 -5.82 -19.14
C VAL A 131 0.91 -6.77 -19.22
N GLN A 132 1.33 -7.05 -20.44
CA GLN A 132 2.51 -7.87 -20.70
C GLN A 132 3.67 -7.07 -21.27
#